data_ce82a226c9b5958e7f90d4b45840ecb4
#
_entry.id   ce82a226c9b5958e7f90d4b45840ecb4
#
_cell.length_a   1.000
_cell.length_b   1.000
_cell.length_c   1.000
_cell.angle_alpha   90.00
_cell.angle_beta   90.00
_cell.angle_gamma   90.00
#
_symmetry.space_group_name_H-M   'P 1'
#
loop_
_entity.id
_entity.type
_entity.pdbx_description
1 polymer ?
#
loop_
_entity_poly.entity_id
_entity_poly.type
_entity_poly.pdbx_seq_one_letter_code
_entity_poly.pdbx_strand_id
1 'polypeptide(L)'
;GLSTMKRREFLGGAAASGAVLTMPVFLSGCGIQQAAAVADKTPENPFMEWFGVDQATTARVMSELSANGADAADLYFQHSRTNYLTLEDGIVSSASSDIQQGVGLRVVIGEQTGYAFTEDLTLPSMLAAARTASAIASGNKAVAPQTFSALGAGDLYRTAVPWSDVGIDQKLPLMKFVEAQAKSMDEAVEKVAVYWADQDERVMIATLDGRLVTDHRPMTRVTVTVTARRGEEVQSGFSNIAAREEFGWYTEERLNTMVREAVDRTMVLFDARRPPAGEMPVILASGASGILLHEAIGHGMEADFNRKGVSIYSDMIGKKVAEPFVTVVDQATIPRERGALNYDDEGNEAGRTVLVEDGILKSYLHDTISAKQYDLQPTGSGRRESYKYAPMPRMSCTFMEDGPHTKEEIIESVDRGIICETYTNGQVQIGAGDYTFYVKNGWLVENGKVTAPIKDVNIIGNGPESLKRITMVANDARLDTGGWTCGKNGQSVPVSQGIPTVLVSKMTVGGENVG
;
A
#
# COMPACT_ATOMS: atom_id res chain seq x y z
N GLY A 1 -9.10 17.87 -1.02
CA GLY A 1 -7.83 17.82 -1.73
C GLY A 1 -6.69 17.53 -0.79
N LEU A 2 -5.94 16.48 -1.04
CA LEU A 2 -4.66 16.27 -0.36
C LEU A 2 -3.73 17.41 -0.78
N SER A 3 -3.31 18.22 0.18
CA SER A 3 -2.36 19.30 -0.04
C SER A 3 -1.05 18.70 -0.57
N THR A 4 -0.43 19.36 -1.50
CA THR A 4 0.93 19.08 -1.94
C THR A 4 1.85 19.09 -0.72
N MET A 5 2.41 17.93 -0.37
CA MET A 5 3.37 17.84 0.73
C MET A 5 4.75 18.29 0.26
N LYS A 6 5.26 19.34 0.87
CA LYS A 6 6.65 19.75 0.66
C LYS A 6 7.61 18.84 1.43
N ARG A 7 8.87 18.75 0.99
CA ARG A 7 9.92 17.94 1.62
C ARG A 7 9.95 18.07 3.16
N ARG A 8 9.66 19.28 3.68
CA ARG A 8 9.58 19.53 5.12
C ARG A 8 8.35 18.92 5.79
N GLU A 9 7.25 18.79 5.07
CA GLU A 9 6.02 18.19 5.60
C GLU A 9 6.10 16.66 5.60
N PHE A 10 6.79 16.07 4.62
CA PHE A 10 7.10 14.63 4.61
C PHE A 10 8.02 14.22 5.76
N LEU A 11 8.95 15.09 6.13
CA LEU A 11 9.92 14.84 7.22
C LEU A 11 9.40 15.25 8.59
N GLY A 12 8.38 16.10 8.65
CA GLY A 12 7.83 16.66 9.91
C GLY A 12 6.88 15.73 10.67
N GLY A 13 6.44 14.64 10.06
CA GLY A 13 5.53 13.68 10.70
C GLY A 13 6.17 12.79 11.76
N ALA A 14 7.49 12.83 11.90
CA ALA A 14 8.23 11.96 12.82
C ALA A 14 8.78 12.64 14.08
N ALA A 15 8.52 13.93 14.31
CA ALA A 15 9.06 14.63 15.47
C ALA A 15 8.06 15.61 16.07
N ALA A 16 7.11 15.13 16.82
CA ALA A 16 6.36 15.94 17.79
C ALA A 16 5.97 15.09 19.00
N SER A 17 6.96 14.72 19.78
CA SER A 17 6.75 14.36 21.19
C SER A 17 7.38 15.45 22.05
N GLY A 18 6.53 16.15 22.80
CA GLY A 18 6.95 16.89 23.97
C GLY A 18 6.80 18.40 23.92
N ALA A 19 5.74 18.91 24.50
CA ALA A 19 5.74 19.90 25.59
C ALA A 19 4.31 20.39 25.83
N VAL A 20 3.73 19.91 26.89
CA VAL A 20 2.51 20.47 27.47
C VAL A 20 2.90 21.71 28.26
N LEU A 21 2.44 22.88 27.82
CA LEU A 21 2.40 24.09 28.63
C LEU A 21 0.99 24.25 29.17
N THR A 22 0.85 24.01 30.45
CA THR A 22 -0.37 24.25 31.21
C THR A 22 -0.52 25.72 31.51
N MET A 23 -1.64 26.32 31.10
CA MET A 23 -2.16 27.55 31.73
C MET A 23 -3.54 27.28 32.29
N PRO A 24 -3.82 27.69 33.53
CA PRO A 24 -5.15 27.52 34.12
C PRO A 24 -6.07 28.65 33.69
N VAL A 25 -7.22 28.32 33.15
CA VAL A 25 -8.33 29.24 33.03
C VAL A 25 -9.49 28.68 33.83
N PHE A 26 -9.82 29.41 34.91
CA PHE A 26 -11.06 29.21 35.63
C PHE A 26 -12.22 29.78 34.81
N LEU A 27 -13.23 28.98 34.51
CA LEU A 27 -14.58 29.48 34.26
C LEU A 27 -15.62 28.48 34.78
N SER A 28 -16.49 29.02 35.57
CA SER A 28 -17.60 28.35 36.26
C SER A 28 -18.73 27.99 35.32
N GLY A 29 -19.26 26.79 35.50
CA GLY A 29 -20.69 26.52 35.47
C GLY A 29 -21.41 26.49 34.13
N CYS A 30 -21.59 25.28 33.57
CA CYS A 30 -22.87 24.74 33.11
C CYS A 30 -22.65 23.26 32.76
N GLY A 31 -23.48 22.41 33.36
CA GLY A 31 -23.34 20.97 33.22
C GLY A 31 -23.57 20.50 31.77
N ILE A 32 -22.49 20.13 31.14
CA ILE A 32 -22.51 19.23 29.99
C ILE A 32 -22.06 17.87 30.55
N GLN A 33 -22.96 16.90 30.57
CA GLN A 33 -22.59 15.53 30.79
C GLN A 33 -21.49 15.19 29.76
N GLN A 34 -20.26 15.04 30.25
CA GLN A 34 -19.21 14.39 29.47
C GLN A 34 -19.75 13.01 29.11
N ALA A 35 -20.03 12.81 27.83
CA ALA A 35 -20.08 11.47 27.31
C ALA A 35 -18.74 10.82 27.70
N ALA A 36 -18.79 9.88 28.61
CA ALA A 36 -17.63 9.09 28.98
C ALA A 36 -17.06 8.54 27.66
N ALA A 37 -15.81 8.91 27.36
CA ALA A 37 -15.07 8.25 26.30
C ALA A 37 -15.20 6.75 26.62
N VAL A 38 -15.87 6.03 25.71
CA VAL A 38 -15.89 4.57 25.76
C VAL A 38 -14.44 4.20 25.57
N ALA A 39 -13.77 3.81 26.65
CA ALA A 39 -12.42 3.28 26.57
C ALA A 39 -12.45 2.18 25.52
N ASP A 40 -11.56 2.26 24.57
CA ASP A 40 -11.37 1.23 23.55
C ASP A 40 -11.23 -0.12 24.26
N LYS A 41 -12.29 -0.94 24.19
CA LYS A 41 -12.35 -2.26 24.81
C LYS A 41 -11.74 -3.32 23.93
N THR A 42 -10.82 -2.98 23.04
CA THR A 42 -10.09 -3.97 22.29
C THR A 42 -9.22 -4.74 23.27
N PRO A 43 -9.42 -6.04 23.44
CA PRO A 43 -8.61 -6.81 24.37
C PRO A 43 -7.15 -6.81 23.90
N GLU A 44 -6.21 -6.78 24.85
CA GLU A 44 -4.76 -6.86 24.55
C GLU A 44 -4.42 -8.09 23.71
N ASN A 45 -5.16 -9.18 23.95
CA ASN A 45 -5.08 -10.41 23.18
C ASN A 45 -6.47 -10.85 22.74
N PRO A 46 -6.97 -10.39 21.56
CA PRO A 46 -8.29 -10.77 21.08
C PRO A 46 -8.42 -12.28 20.82
N PHE A 47 -7.35 -12.99 20.50
CA PHE A 47 -7.37 -14.43 20.26
C PHE A 47 -7.55 -15.23 21.54
N MET A 48 -7.07 -14.73 22.68
CA MET A 48 -7.37 -15.31 23.98
C MET A 48 -8.86 -15.22 24.28
N GLU A 49 -9.46 -14.05 24.09
CA GLU A 49 -10.88 -13.84 24.38
C GLU A 49 -11.79 -14.65 23.45
N TRP A 50 -11.49 -14.67 22.15
CA TRP A 50 -12.34 -15.34 21.17
C TRP A 50 -12.11 -16.84 21.07
N PHE A 51 -10.88 -17.31 21.28
CA PHE A 51 -10.48 -18.69 20.99
C PHE A 51 -9.75 -19.38 22.14
N GLY A 52 -9.56 -18.72 23.29
CA GLY A 52 -8.84 -19.28 24.42
C GLY A 52 -7.33 -19.45 24.21
N VAL A 53 -6.74 -18.71 23.25
CA VAL A 53 -5.30 -18.74 22.97
C VAL A 53 -4.57 -17.83 23.95
N ASP A 54 -4.24 -18.36 25.11
CA ASP A 54 -3.48 -17.65 26.13
C ASP A 54 -1.96 -17.76 25.90
N GLN A 55 -1.16 -17.07 26.73
CA GLN A 55 0.29 -17.11 26.62
C GLN A 55 0.86 -18.51 26.85
N ALA A 56 0.28 -19.31 27.75
CA ALA A 56 0.74 -20.66 28.01
C ALA A 56 0.49 -21.58 26.81
N THR A 57 -0.67 -21.47 26.17
CA THR A 57 -0.99 -22.19 24.93
C THR A 57 -0.05 -21.77 23.80
N THR A 58 0.18 -20.48 23.63
CA THR A 58 1.10 -19.94 22.62
C THR A 58 2.53 -20.43 22.84
N ALA A 59 3.02 -20.43 24.07
CA ALA A 59 4.35 -20.95 24.42
C ALA A 59 4.48 -22.44 24.14
N ARG A 60 3.45 -23.22 24.40
CA ARG A 60 3.45 -24.66 24.13
C ARG A 60 3.51 -24.96 22.63
N VAL A 61 2.76 -24.22 21.81
CA VAL A 61 2.80 -24.35 20.35
C VAL A 61 4.18 -23.95 19.82
N MET A 62 4.75 -22.87 20.35
CA MET A 62 6.10 -22.42 19.98
C MET A 62 7.17 -23.47 20.34
N SER A 63 7.07 -24.09 21.51
CA SER A 63 7.99 -25.17 21.92
C SER A 63 7.95 -26.37 20.96
N GLU A 64 6.78 -26.75 20.49
CA GLU A 64 6.63 -27.82 19.51
C GLU A 64 7.22 -27.41 18.16
N LEU A 65 7.01 -26.16 17.75
CA LEU A 65 7.53 -25.60 16.49
C LEU A 65 9.06 -25.59 16.45
N SER A 66 9.71 -25.28 17.57
CA SER A 66 11.16 -25.21 17.73
C SER A 66 11.81 -26.47 18.30
N ALA A 67 11.04 -27.57 18.42
CA ALA A 67 11.51 -28.81 19.04
C ALA A 67 12.69 -29.48 18.31
N ASN A 68 12.82 -29.25 17.01
CA ASN A 68 13.91 -29.79 16.18
C ASN A 68 14.98 -28.73 15.84
N GLY A 69 14.97 -27.60 16.54
CA GLY A 69 15.87 -26.47 16.30
C GLY A 69 15.23 -25.34 15.51
N ALA A 70 15.75 -24.13 15.69
CA ALA A 70 15.33 -22.94 14.97
C ALA A 70 16.36 -21.82 15.16
N ASP A 71 16.66 -21.09 14.10
CA ASP A 71 17.34 -19.80 14.18
C ASP A 71 16.33 -18.68 14.51
N ALA A 72 15.12 -18.81 13.98
CA ALA A 72 13.97 -17.98 14.27
C ALA A 72 12.68 -18.78 14.09
N ALA A 73 11.63 -18.41 14.80
CA ALA A 73 10.30 -18.98 14.63
C ALA A 73 9.24 -17.97 15.04
N ASP A 74 8.09 -18.06 14.41
CA ASP A 74 6.94 -17.21 14.73
C ASP A 74 5.60 -17.91 14.52
N LEU A 75 4.61 -17.39 15.24
CA LEU A 75 3.19 -17.72 15.10
C LEU A 75 2.47 -16.44 14.67
N TYR A 76 1.79 -16.50 13.55
CA TYR A 76 1.01 -15.39 13.01
C TYR A 76 -0.48 -15.73 13.09
N PHE A 77 -1.16 -15.17 14.08
CA PHE A 77 -2.61 -15.32 14.24
C PHE A 77 -3.32 -14.20 13.49
N GLN A 78 -4.35 -14.56 12.75
CA GLN A 78 -5.15 -13.62 11.99
C GLN A 78 -6.64 -13.89 12.17
N HIS A 79 -7.40 -12.81 12.32
CA HIS A 79 -8.83 -12.76 12.11
C HIS A 79 -9.17 -11.51 11.31
N SER A 80 -9.66 -11.70 10.11
CA SER A 80 -9.98 -10.62 9.19
C SER A 80 -11.39 -10.82 8.64
N ARG A 81 -12.21 -9.78 8.68
CA ARG A 81 -13.51 -9.73 8.01
C ARG A 81 -13.50 -8.60 7.00
N THR A 82 -13.72 -8.95 5.74
CA THR A 82 -13.83 -7.98 4.64
C THR A 82 -15.25 -8.00 4.10
N ASN A 83 -15.86 -6.82 3.98
CA ASN A 83 -17.19 -6.66 3.44
C ASN A 83 -17.09 -5.97 2.09
N TYR A 84 -17.89 -6.41 1.13
CA TYR A 84 -17.99 -5.88 -0.21
C TYR A 84 -19.44 -5.54 -0.55
N LEU A 85 -19.67 -4.36 -1.14
CA LEU A 85 -20.96 -3.93 -1.64
C LEU A 85 -20.78 -3.34 -3.05
N THR A 86 -21.71 -3.64 -3.94
CA THR A 86 -21.77 -3.03 -5.26
C THR A 86 -23.15 -2.44 -5.47
N LEU A 87 -23.19 -1.18 -5.89
CA LEU A 87 -24.40 -0.45 -6.29
C LEU A 87 -24.29 -0.12 -7.78
N GLU A 88 -25.25 -0.58 -8.57
CA GLU A 88 -25.34 -0.31 -10.00
C GLU A 88 -26.75 0.17 -10.33
N ASP A 89 -26.86 1.35 -10.95
CA ASP A 89 -28.15 1.93 -11.36
C ASP A 89 -29.22 1.92 -10.23
N GLY A 90 -28.81 2.31 -9.04
CA GLY A 90 -29.67 2.39 -7.85
C GLY A 90 -29.98 1.06 -7.17
N ILE A 91 -29.44 -0.04 -7.66
CA ILE A 91 -29.71 -1.40 -7.15
C ILE A 91 -28.43 -1.98 -6.54
N VAL A 92 -28.56 -2.54 -5.32
CA VAL A 92 -27.48 -3.35 -4.73
C VAL A 92 -27.37 -4.66 -5.50
N SER A 93 -26.40 -4.76 -6.39
CA SER A 93 -26.20 -5.94 -7.25
C SER A 93 -25.41 -7.04 -6.56
N SER A 94 -24.62 -6.70 -5.54
CA SER A 94 -23.81 -7.65 -4.77
C SER A 94 -23.59 -7.15 -3.35
N ALA A 95 -23.66 -8.08 -2.39
CA ALA A 95 -23.25 -7.89 -0.99
C ALA A 95 -22.64 -9.17 -0.48
N SER A 96 -21.40 -9.12 -0.01
CA SER A 96 -20.68 -10.30 0.48
C SER A 96 -19.73 -9.97 1.61
N SER A 97 -19.40 -10.98 2.39
CA SER A 97 -18.37 -10.92 3.43
C SER A 97 -17.43 -12.10 3.29
N ASP A 98 -16.14 -11.84 3.47
CA ASP A 98 -15.11 -12.87 3.53
C ASP A 98 -14.44 -12.84 4.91
N ILE A 99 -14.25 -14.02 5.50
CA ILE A 99 -13.58 -14.16 6.79
C ILE A 99 -12.33 -15.00 6.61
N GLN A 100 -11.18 -14.44 6.99
CA GLN A 100 -9.91 -15.15 7.12
C GLN A 100 -9.62 -15.34 8.60
N GLN A 101 -9.42 -16.57 9.04
CA GLN A 101 -9.15 -16.90 10.44
C GLN A 101 -8.22 -18.09 10.52
N GLY A 102 -7.18 -17.97 11.32
CA GLY A 102 -6.26 -19.06 11.52
C GLY A 102 -4.92 -18.61 12.08
N VAL A 103 -3.96 -19.52 12.05
CA VAL A 103 -2.58 -19.29 12.44
C VAL A 103 -1.62 -19.88 11.42
N GLY A 104 -0.61 -19.10 11.06
CA GLY A 104 0.57 -19.52 10.30
C GLY A 104 1.73 -19.78 11.25
N LEU A 105 2.41 -20.90 11.09
CA LEU A 105 3.51 -21.35 11.93
C LEU A 105 4.76 -21.46 11.06
N ARG A 106 5.79 -20.70 11.41
CA ARG A 106 7.04 -20.66 10.65
C ARG A 106 8.24 -20.97 11.53
N VAL A 107 9.13 -21.79 11.01
CA VAL A 107 10.46 -22.04 11.59
C VAL A 107 11.52 -21.80 10.51
N VAL A 108 12.58 -21.11 10.85
CA VAL A 108 13.67 -20.74 9.96
C VAL A 108 14.97 -21.35 10.45
N ILE A 109 15.68 -22.02 9.54
CA ILE A 109 17.06 -22.50 9.75
C ILE A 109 17.89 -22.10 8.53
N GLY A 110 18.86 -21.20 8.74
CA GLY A 110 19.61 -20.62 7.65
C GLY A 110 18.69 -19.88 6.69
N GLU A 111 18.64 -20.33 5.44
CA GLU A 111 17.74 -19.81 4.40
C GLU A 111 16.47 -20.66 4.21
N GLN A 112 16.36 -21.76 4.92
CA GLN A 112 15.23 -22.68 4.80
C GLN A 112 14.11 -22.28 5.74
N THR A 113 12.89 -22.37 5.23
CA THR A 113 11.66 -22.08 5.97
C THR A 113 10.77 -23.31 5.99
N GLY A 114 10.45 -23.78 7.21
CA GLY A 114 9.36 -24.71 7.46
C GLY A 114 8.09 -23.90 7.73
N TYR A 115 7.02 -24.25 7.06
CA TYR A 115 5.77 -23.52 7.17
C TYR A 115 4.56 -24.47 7.16
N ALA A 116 3.63 -24.21 8.07
CA ALA A 116 2.32 -24.85 8.09
C ALA A 116 1.30 -23.83 8.59
N PHE A 117 0.04 -24.08 8.33
CA PHE A 117 -1.05 -23.26 8.83
C PHE A 117 -2.26 -24.11 9.19
N THR A 118 -3.13 -23.58 10.05
CA THR A 118 -4.42 -24.17 10.35
C THR A 118 -5.47 -23.09 10.59
N GLU A 119 -6.69 -23.32 10.13
CA GLU A 119 -7.87 -22.51 10.45
C GLU A 119 -8.38 -22.78 11.86
N ASP A 120 -8.10 -23.98 12.38
CA ASP A 120 -8.55 -24.44 13.69
C ASP A 120 -7.55 -24.01 14.78
N LEU A 121 -7.97 -23.09 15.64
CA LEU A 121 -7.18 -22.54 16.73
C LEU A 121 -7.27 -23.36 18.02
N THR A 122 -7.66 -24.63 17.93
CA THR A 122 -7.54 -25.57 19.06
C THR A 122 -6.09 -26.00 19.26
N LEU A 123 -5.72 -26.29 20.48
CA LEU A 123 -4.36 -26.73 20.82
C LEU A 123 -3.92 -27.98 20.03
N PRO A 124 -4.74 -29.05 19.90
CA PRO A 124 -4.34 -30.21 19.09
C PRO A 124 -4.02 -29.89 17.64
N SER A 125 -4.83 -29.06 16.98
CA SER A 125 -4.63 -28.67 15.58
C SER A 125 -3.40 -27.79 15.40
N MET A 126 -3.16 -26.86 16.32
CA MET A 126 -1.96 -26.03 16.29
C MET A 126 -0.69 -26.83 16.54
N LEU A 127 -0.71 -27.78 17.47
CA LEU A 127 0.43 -28.69 17.70
C LEU A 127 0.72 -29.56 16.48
N ALA A 128 -0.30 -30.08 15.81
CA ALA A 128 -0.12 -30.84 14.56
C ALA A 128 0.54 -30.01 13.45
N ALA A 129 0.09 -28.77 13.29
CA ALA A 129 0.71 -27.83 12.33
C ALA A 129 2.16 -27.51 12.72
N ALA A 130 2.44 -27.31 13.99
CA ALA A 130 3.80 -27.07 14.49
C ALA A 130 4.74 -28.25 14.20
N ARG A 131 4.29 -29.48 14.36
CA ARG A 131 5.09 -30.68 14.00
C ARG A 131 5.39 -30.72 12.51
N THR A 132 4.43 -30.40 11.67
CA THR A 132 4.63 -30.35 10.22
C THR A 132 5.69 -29.31 9.84
N ALA A 133 5.59 -28.11 10.37
CA ALA A 133 6.57 -27.06 10.09
C ALA A 133 7.97 -27.40 10.64
N SER A 134 8.04 -27.96 11.86
CA SER A 134 9.31 -28.29 12.52
C SER A 134 10.08 -29.41 11.85
N ALA A 135 9.44 -30.22 11.00
CA ALA A 135 10.08 -31.33 10.30
C ALA A 135 11.25 -30.90 9.38
N ILE A 136 11.27 -29.66 8.93
CA ILE A 136 12.39 -29.11 8.15
C ILE A 136 13.71 -29.10 8.92
N ALA A 137 13.64 -28.99 10.24
CA ALA A 137 14.77 -28.90 11.15
C ALA A 137 15.16 -30.26 11.76
N SER A 138 14.74 -31.35 11.15
CA SER A 138 14.95 -32.71 11.68
C SER A 138 16.41 -32.99 12.03
N GLY A 139 16.64 -33.48 13.27
CA GLY A 139 17.96 -33.82 13.77
C GLY A 139 18.72 -32.69 14.47
N ASN A 140 18.18 -31.50 14.52
CA ASN A 140 18.76 -30.37 15.27
C ASN A 140 18.31 -30.38 16.73
N LYS A 141 19.06 -29.66 17.56
CA LYS A 141 18.73 -29.52 18.98
C LYS A 141 17.55 -28.58 19.18
N ALA A 142 16.62 -28.97 20.08
CA ALA A 142 15.51 -28.12 20.48
C ALA A 142 15.95 -26.76 21.01
N VAL A 143 15.18 -25.72 20.67
CA VAL A 143 15.34 -24.36 21.18
C VAL A 143 14.07 -24.02 21.97
N ALA A 144 14.24 -23.67 23.24
CA ALA A 144 13.13 -23.26 24.07
C ALA A 144 12.69 -21.82 23.75
N PRO A 145 11.38 -21.52 23.71
CA PRO A 145 10.91 -20.16 23.55
C PRO A 145 11.26 -19.31 24.77
N GLN A 146 11.54 -18.05 24.55
CA GLN A 146 11.65 -17.08 25.61
C GLN A 146 10.26 -16.64 26.09
N THR A 147 10.20 -16.14 27.33
CA THR A 147 8.97 -15.60 27.90
C THR A 147 8.48 -14.43 27.03
N PHE A 148 7.18 -14.44 26.70
CA PHE A 148 6.61 -13.39 25.89
C PHE A 148 6.50 -12.07 26.64
N SER A 149 6.88 -11.00 25.95
CA SER A 149 6.74 -9.62 26.38
C SER A 149 5.95 -8.87 25.34
N ALA A 150 4.81 -8.32 25.72
CA ALA A 150 3.97 -7.54 24.83
C ALA A 150 4.67 -6.24 24.44
N LEU A 151 4.70 -5.96 23.15
CA LEU A 151 5.15 -4.68 22.62
C LEU A 151 3.99 -3.68 22.67
N GLY A 152 4.33 -2.36 22.75
CA GLY A 152 3.34 -1.30 22.76
C GLY A 152 2.48 -1.32 21.50
N ALA A 153 1.18 -1.05 21.65
CA ALA A 153 0.29 -0.85 20.52
C ALA A 153 0.70 0.41 19.75
N GLY A 154 0.76 0.30 18.42
CA GLY A 154 0.94 1.47 17.56
C GLY A 154 -0.34 2.30 17.44
N ASP A 155 -0.22 3.52 16.94
CA ASP A 155 -1.34 4.45 16.82
C ASP A 155 -1.53 5.04 15.40
N LEU A 156 -0.87 4.47 14.40
CA LEU A 156 -0.91 4.99 13.03
C LEU A 156 -2.32 4.98 12.42
N TYR A 157 -3.19 4.09 12.88
CA TYR A 157 -4.54 3.92 12.31
C TYR A 157 -5.59 3.50 13.35
N ARG A 158 -5.48 4.02 14.57
CA ARG A 158 -6.49 3.77 15.61
C ARG A 158 -7.85 4.30 15.19
N THR A 159 -8.91 3.53 15.40
CA THR A 159 -10.29 3.89 15.09
C THR A 159 -11.13 3.92 16.36
N ALA A 160 -12.08 4.84 16.43
CA ALA A 160 -13.06 4.91 17.51
C ALA A 160 -14.20 3.89 17.29
N VAL A 161 -14.59 3.68 16.04
CA VAL A 161 -15.61 2.71 15.64
C VAL A 161 -15.00 1.74 14.65
N PRO A 162 -14.85 0.45 15.00
CA PRO A 162 -14.32 -0.54 14.07
C PRO A 162 -15.34 -0.85 12.96
N TRP A 163 -14.83 -1.27 11.81
CA TRP A 163 -15.68 -1.61 10.66
C TRP A 163 -16.65 -2.76 10.95
N SER A 164 -16.35 -3.62 11.90
CA SER A 164 -17.28 -4.68 12.37
C SER A 164 -18.58 -4.13 12.94
N ASP A 165 -18.59 -2.86 13.38
CA ASP A 165 -19.76 -2.19 13.98
C ASP A 165 -20.50 -1.28 12.99
N VAL A 166 -20.07 -1.24 11.74
CA VAL A 166 -20.68 -0.41 10.68
C VAL A 166 -21.47 -1.29 9.73
N GLY A 167 -22.79 -1.12 9.71
CA GLY A 167 -23.70 -1.92 8.89
C GLY A 167 -23.95 -1.33 7.50
N ILE A 168 -24.63 -2.11 6.67
CA ILE A 168 -25.02 -1.70 5.31
C ILE A 168 -25.96 -0.49 5.30
N ASP A 169 -26.77 -0.33 6.32
CA ASP A 169 -27.69 0.79 6.51
C ASP A 169 -26.98 2.15 6.64
N GLN A 170 -25.76 2.15 7.09
CA GLN A 170 -24.90 3.34 7.14
C GLN A 170 -24.12 3.57 5.83
N LYS A 171 -23.68 2.51 5.17
CA LYS A 171 -22.87 2.58 3.95
C LYS A 171 -23.69 2.92 2.72
N LEU A 172 -24.86 2.33 2.57
CA LEU A 172 -25.68 2.45 1.38
C LEU A 172 -26.10 3.90 1.06
N PRO A 173 -26.50 4.74 2.04
CA PRO A 173 -26.78 6.16 1.75
C PRO A 173 -25.61 6.91 1.12
N LEU A 174 -24.36 6.63 1.55
CA LEU A 174 -23.17 7.25 0.95
C LEU A 174 -22.92 6.76 -0.47
N MET A 175 -23.15 5.47 -0.73
CA MET A 175 -23.03 4.92 -2.10
C MET A 175 -24.06 5.53 -3.04
N LYS A 176 -25.30 5.72 -2.58
CA LYS A 176 -26.36 6.40 -3.34
C LYS A 176 -26.04 7.87 -3.59
N PHE A 177 -25.43 8.55 -2.61
CA PHE A 177 -24.93 9.91 -2.78
C PHE A 177 -23.89 9.98 -3.90
N VAL A 178 -22.91 9.08 -3.91
CA VAL A 178 -21.88 9.00 -4.95
C VAL A 178 -22.50 8.81 -6.34
N GLU A 179 -23.44 7.88 -6.48
CA GLU A 179 -24.14 7.63 -7.74
C GLU A 179 -24.90 8.87 -8.22
N ALA A 180 -25.66 9.50 -7.33
CA ALA A 180 -26.45 10.69 -7.65
C ALA A 180 -25.56 11.87 -8.07
N GLN A 181 -24.46 12.09 -7.36
CA GLN A 181 -23.49 13.14 -7.71
C GLN A 181 -22.87 12.92 -9.09
N ALA A 182 -22.47 11.69 -9.39
CA ALA A 182 -21.90 11.36 -10.72
C ALA A 182 -22.89 11.65 -11.85
N LYS A 183 -24.13 11.24 -11.71
CA LYS A 183 -25.19 11.50 -12.69
C LYS A 183 -25.54 12.98 -12.84
N SER A 184 -25.37 13.76 -11.78
CA SER A 184 -25.69 15.20 -11.80
C SER A 184 -24.59 16.06 -12.44
N MET A 185 -23.38 15.57 -12.57
CA MET A 185 -22.24 16.38 -13.03
C MET A 185 -22.20 16.60 -14.54
N ASP A 186 -22.72 15.64 -15.32
CA ASP A 186 -22.80 15.75 -16.77
C ASP A 186 -23.96 14.90 -17.30
N GLU A 187 -24.75 15.46 -18.19
CA GLU A 187 -25.90 14.76 -18.79
C GLU A 187 -25.52 13.58 -19.69
N ALA A 188 -24.28 13.53 -20.14
CA ALA A 188 -23.74 12.41 -20.92
C ALA A 188 -23.48 11.16 -20.06
N VAL A 189 -23.45 11.28 -18.73
CA VAL A 189 -23.26 10.14 -17.83
C VAL A 189 -24.48 9.22 -17.90
N GLU A 190 -24.26 8.01 -18.39
CA GLU A 190 -25.32 7.03 -18.67
C GLU A 190 -25.42 5.97 -17.57
N LYS A 191 -24.25 5.46 -17.11
CA LYS A 191 -24.17 4.43 -16.07
C LYS A 191 -23.17 4.81 -15.01
N VAL A 192 -23.50 4.47 -13.77
CA VAL A 192 -22.61 4.64 -12.62
C VAL A 192 -22.62 3.36 -11.79
N ALA A 193 -21.45 2.84 -11.48
CA ALA A 193 -21.28 1.76 -10.52
C ALA A 193 -20.45 2.25 -9.35
N VAL A 194 -20.85 1.89 -8.14
CA VAL A 194 -20.15 2.22 -6.90
C VAL A 194 -19.77 0.92 -6.20
N TYR A 195 -18.49 0.77 -5.88
CA TYR A 195 -17.95 -0.39 -5.19
C TYR A 195 -17.44 0.04 -3.83
N TRP A 196 -17.84 -0.66 -2.79
CA TRP A 196 -17.44 -0.45 -1.42
C TRP A 196 -16.72 -1.67 -0.89
N ALA A 197 -15.58 -1.47 -0.25
CA ALA A 197 -14.93 -2.49 0.55
C ALA A 197 -14.49 -1.90 1.89
N ASP A 198 -14.66 -2.65 2.95
CA ASP A 198 -14.07 -2.36 4.26
C ASP A 198 -13.56 -3.65 4.91
N GLN A 199 -12.58 -3.50 5.78
CA GLN A 199 -11.94 -4.61 6.46
C GLN A 199 -11.66 -4.28 7.92
N ASP A 200 -12.03 -5.21 8.79
CA ASP A 200 -11.59 -5.26 10.19
C ASP A 200 -10.63 -6.44 10.34
N GLU A 201 -9.36 -6.16 10.54
CA GLU A 201 -8.33 -7.19 10.69
C GLU A 201 -7.67 -7.10 12.06
N ARG A 202 -7.57 -8.25 12.73
CA ARG A 202 -6.85 -8.44 13.98
C ARG A 202 -5.71 -9.41 13.76
N VAL A 203 -4.54 -9.03 14.25
CA VAL A 203 -3.31 -9.82 14.11
C VAL A 203 -2.63 -9.94 15.47
N MET A 204 -2.13 -11.13 15.76
CA MET A 204 -1.23 -11.36 16.88
C MET A 204 -0.03 -12.16 16.39
N ILE A 205 1.17 -11.66 16.68
CA ILE A 205 2.42 -12.31 16.28
C ILE A 205 3.22 -12.62 17.54
N ALA A 206 3.56 -13.88 17.72
CA ALA A 206 4.44 -14.34 18.79
C ALA A 206 5.72 -14.89 18.17
N THR A 207 6.88 -14.49 18.70
CA THR A 207 8.18 -14.88 18.16
C THR A 207 8.95 -15.74 19.18
N LEU A 208 9.88 -16.55 18.66
CA LEU A 208 10.73 -17.42 19.51
C LEU A 208 11.55 -16.63 20.53
N ASP A 209 12.01 -15.44 20.17
CA ASP A 209 12.75 -14.52 21.03
C ASP A 209 11.89 -13.73 22.01
N GLY A 210 10.58 -14.03 22.08
CA GLY A 210 9.67 -13.52 23.12
C GLY A 210 8.92 -12.24 22.79
N ARG A 211 8.97 -11.75 21.58
CA ARG A 211 8.12 -10.60 21.19
C ARG A 211 6.68 -11.06 21.01
N LEU A 212 5.75 -10.29 21.55
CA LEU A 212 4.33 -10.48 21.37
C LEU A 212 3.72 -9.18 20.84
N VAL A 213 3.22 -9.21 19.63
CA VAL A 213 2.64 -8.07 18.93
C VAL A 213 1.16 -8.30 18.71
N THR A 214 0.33 -7.32 19.02
CA THR A 214 -1.07 -7.29 18.61
C THR A 214 -1.28 -6.04 17.78
N ASP A 215 -2.05 -6.16 16.70
CA ASP A 215 -2.33 -5.03 15.81
C ASP A 215 -3.77 -5.10 15.31
N HIS A 216 -4.45 -3.96 15.30
CA HIS A 216 -5.79 -3.80 14.74
C HIS A 216 -5.68 -2.93 13.49
N ARG A 217 -5.93 -3.53 12.34
CA ARG A 217 -5.69 -2.95 11.01
C ARG A 217 -7.01 -2.70 10.29
N PRO A 218 -7.56 -1.49 10.35
CA PRO A 218 -8.70 -1.12 9.52
C PRO A 218 -8.28 -0.90 8.08
N MET A 219 -9.20 -1.07 7.14
CA MET A 219 -9.02 -0.70 5.74
C MET A 219 -10.37 -0.35 5.13
N THR A 220 -10.40 0.63 4.25
CA THR A 220 -11.59 0.96 3.48
C THR A 220 -11.24 1.48 2.10
N ARG A 221 -12.14 1.23 1.15
CA ARG A 221 -12.03 1.72 -0.22
C ARG A 221 -13.40 1.93 -0.82
N VAL A 222 -13.56 3.03 -1.54
CA VAL A 222 -14.71 3.29 -2.42
C VAL A 222 -14.20 3.58 -3.82
N THR A 223 -14.82 2.96 -4.81
CA THR A 223 -14.55 3.16 -6.23
C THR A 223 -15.82 3.60 -6.91
N VAL A 224 -15.77 4.60 -7.75
CA VAL A 224 -16.83 4.99 -8.66
C VAL A 224 -16.37 4.79 -10.10
N THR A 225 -17.16 4.08 -10.88
CA THR A 225 -16.97 3.89 -12.32
C THR A 225 -18.07 4.61 -13.05
N VAL A 226 -17.70 5.42 -14.04
CA VAL A 226 -18.60 6.24 -14.83
C VAL A 226 -18.53 5.78 -16.28
N THR A 227 -19.68 5.58 -16.90
CA THR A 227 -19.81 5.35 -18.34
C THR A 227 -20.63 6.49 -18.92
N ALA A 228 -20.11 7.15 -19.94
CA ALA A 228 -20.75 8.28 -20.61
C ALA A 228 -20.87 8.02 -22.11
N ARG A 229 -21.84 8.68 -22.73
CA ARG A 229 -22.11 8.57 -24.18
C ARG A 229 -22.31 9.94 -24.80
N ARG A 230 -21.65 10.14 -25.94
CA ARG A 230 -21.91 11.25 -26.85
C ARG A 230 -22.16 10.69 -28.26
N GLY A 231 -23.42 10.70 -28.74
CA GLY A 231 -23.78 10.05 -29.98
C GLY A 231 -23.54 8.54 -29.92
N GLU A 232 -22.73 8.04 -30.83
CA GLU A 232 -22.34 6.62 -30.88
C GLU A 232 -21.11 6.30 -30.03
N GLU A 233 -20.37 7.33 -29.60
CA GLU A 233 -19.14 7.14 -28.81
C GLU A 233 -19.45 6.94 -27.33
N VAL A 234 -18.84 5.90 -26.76
CA VAL A 234 -18.92 5.57 -25.32
C VAL A 234 -17.54 5.64 -24.73
N GLN A 235 -17.42 6.33 -23.60
CA GLN A 235 -16.19 6.39 -22.81
C GLN A 235 -16.49 5.99 -21.36
N SER A 236 -15.50 5.44 -20.69
CA SER A 236 -15.58 5.10 -19.28
C SER A 236 -14.32 5.51 -18.53
N GLY A 237 -14.48 5.75 -17.26
CA GLY A 237 -13.39 6.08 -16.36
C GLY A 237 -13.78 5.79 -14.92
N PHE A 238 -12.82 5.88 -14.05
CA PHE A 238 -13.03 5.62 -12.63
C PHE A 238 -12.15 6.49 -11.77
N SER A 239 -12.51 6.59 -10.50
CA SER A 239 -11.68 7.08 -9.42
C SER A 239 -11.93 6.26 -8.18
N ASN A 240 -10.97 6.15 -7.31
CA ASN A 240 -11.15 5.54 -6.02
C ASN A 240 -10.34 6.25 -4.93
N ILE A 241 -10.78 6.07 -3.69
CA ILE A 241 -10.06 6.50 -2.50
C ILE A 241 -10.01 5.33 -1.53
N ALA A 242 -8.87 5.16 -0.88
CA ALA A 242 -8.65 4.11 0.09
C ALA A 242 -7.71 4.59 1.19
N ALA A 243 -7.92 4.09 2.40
CA ALA A 243 -7.08 4.42 3.55
C ALA A 243 -7.35 3.46 4.71
N ARG A 244 -6.46 3.48 5.70
CA ARG A 244 -6.70 2.86 7.01
C ARG A 244 -7.47 3.82 7.90
N GLU A 245 -8.73 4.00 7.56
CA GLU A 245 -9.62 5.00 8.16
C GLU A 245 -10.92 4.37 8.63
N GLU A 246 -11.68 5.12 9.43
CA GLU A 246 -13.00 4.74 9.87
C GLU A 246 -14.10 5.40 9.02
N PHE A 247 -15.36 5.02 9.26
CA PHE A 247 -16.50 5.46 8.47
C PHE A 247 -16.61 6.99 8.31
N GLY A 248 -16.33 7.75 9.38
CA GLY A 248 -16.41 9.23 9.37
C GLY A 248 -15.41 9.92 8.42
N TRP A 249 -14.42 9.21 7.91
CA TRP A 249 -13.50 9.73 6.89
C TRP A 249 -14.20 10.04 5.56
N TYR A 250 -15.28 9.34 5.26
CA TYR A 250 -16.09 9.55 4.06
C TYR A 250 -17.02 10.75 4.21
N THR A 251 -16.47 11.96 4.13
CA THR A 251 -17.26 13.18 4.07
C THR A 251 -17.85 13.37 2.67
N GLU A 252 -18.96 14.10 2.56
CA GLU A 252 -19.55 14.44 1.25
C GLU A 252 -18.56 15.18 0.36
N GLU A 253 -17.76 16.09 0.92
CA GLU A 253 -16.71 16.80 0.18
C GLU A 253 -15.67 15.85 -0.42
N ARG A 254 -15.18 14.90 0.37
CA ARG A 254 -14.20 13.90 -0.07
C ARG A 254 -14.77 13.00 -1.17
N LEU A 255 -15.97 12.50 -0.97
CA LEU A 255 -16.68 11.68 -1.96
C LEU A 255 -16.95 12.47 -3.24
N ASN A 256 -17.37 13.72 -3.12
CA ASN A 256 -17.65 14.58 -4.26
C ASN A 256 -16.39 14.89 -5.09
N THR A 257 -15.25 15.07 -4.44
CA THR A 257 -13.95 15.22 -5.12
C THR A 257 -13.60 13.98 -5.92
N MET A 258 -13.77 12.79 -5.35
CA MET A 258 -13.56 11.51 -6.04
C MET A 258 -14.48 11.38 -7.27
N VAL A 259 -15.76 11.70 -7.12
CA VAL A 259 -16.74 11.63 -8.20
C VAL A 259 -16.37 12.59 -9.33
N ARG A 260 -16.00 13.82 -9.01
CA ARG A 260 -15.56 14.82 -10.00
C ARG A 260 -14.37 14.33 -10.80
N GLU A 261 -13.39 13.76 -10.13
CA GLU A 261 -12.24 13.16 -10.82
C GLU A 261 -12.66 12.08 -11.81
N ALA A 262 -13.58 11.17 -11.41
CA ALA A 262 -14.05 10.11 -12.28
C ALA A 262 -14.79 10.64 -13.51
N VAL A 263 -15.67 11.63 -13.32
CA VAL A 263 -16.42 12.26 -14.41
C VAL A 263 -15.49 13.02 -15.35
N ASP A 264 -14.59 13.85 -14.83
CA ASP A 264 -13.64 14.63 -15.63
C ASP A 264 -12.71 13.72 -16.44
N ARG A 265 -12.21 12.65 -15.84
CA ARG A 265 -11.36 11.64 -16.50
C ARG A 265 -12.10 10.91 -17.62
N THR A 266 -13.39 10.74 -17.50
CA THR A 266 -14.24 10.11 -18.52
C THR A 266 -14.57 11.09 -19.65
N MET A 267 -15.01 12.28 -19.30
CA MET A 267 -15.48 13.26 -20.28
C MET A 267 -14.38 13.78 -21.19
N VAL A 268 -13.18 13.95 -20.66
CA VAL A 268 -12.02 14.41 -21.46
C VAL A 268 -11.66 13.45 -22.60
N LEU A 269 -12.00 12.18 -22.47
CA LEU A 269 -11.69 11.16 -23.47
C LEU A 269 -12.44 11.35 -24.79
N PHE A 270 -13.59 12.03 -24.77
CA PHE A 270 -14.33 12.35 -26.00
C PHE A 270 -13.56 13.34 -26.90
N ASP A 271 -12.73 14.18 -26.30
CA ASP A 271 -11.90 15.17 -27.02
C ASP A 271 -10.46 14.70 -27.22
N ALA A 272 -10.13 13.52 -26.74
CA ALA A 272 -8.78 12.97 -26.77
C ALA A 272 -8.44 12.35 -28.12
N ARG A 273 -7.16 12.43 -28.47
CA ARG A 273 -6.61 11.83 -29.68
C ARG A 273 -5.41 10.93 -29.36
N ARG A 274 -5.06 10.05 -30.30
CA ARG A 274 -3.86 9.23 -30.18
C ARG A 274 -2.63 10.11 -30.39
N PRO A 275 -1.62 10.02 -29.51
CA PRO A 275 -0.36 10.72 -29.74
C PRO A 275 0.46 10.05 -30.83
N PRO A 276 1.48 10.72 -31.39
CA PRO A 276 2.48 10.07 -32.21
C PRO A 276 3.19 8.97 -31.44
N ALA A 277 3.44 7.82 -32.08
CA ALA A 277 4.27 6.75 -31.53
C ALA A 277 5.76 7.05 -31.73
N GLY A 278 6.60 6.47 -30.88
CA GLY A 278 8.04 6.57 -30.98
C GLY A 278 8.72 6.92 -29.65
N GLU A 279 10.01 7.17 -29.73
CA GLU A 279 10.77 7.60 -28.56
C GLU A 279 10.64 9.11 -28.37
N MET A 280 10.32 9.52 -27.15
CA MET A 280 10.15 10.95 -26.82
C MET A 280 10.32 11.20 -25.33
N PRO A 281 10.48 12.45 -24.90
CA PRO A 281 10.37 12.82 -23.50
C PRO A 281 8.96 12.55 -22.98
N VAL A 282 8.87 12.01 -21.77
CA VAL A 282 7.61 11.72 -21.09
C VAL A 282 7.62 12.35 -19.71
N ILE A 283 6.61 13.15 -19.44
CA ILE A 283 6.35 13.71 -18.11
C ILE A 283 5.41 12.75 -17.39
N LEU A 284 5.83 12.28 -16.22
CA LEU A 284 5.02 11.46 -15.35
C LEU A 284 4.39 12.36 -14.28
N ALA A 285 3.06 12.44 -14.27
CA ALA A 285 2.35 13.29 -13.34
C ALA A 285 2.48 12.79 -11.90
N SER A 286 2.43 13.72 -10.95
CA SER A 286 2.53 13.43 -9.52
C SER A 286 1.43 12.47 -9.04
N GLY A 287 1.71 11.73 -8.00
CA GLY A 287 0.78 10.79 -7.37
C GLY A 287 0.68 9.47 -8.13
N ALA A 288 -0.27 9.32 -9.04
CA ALA A 288 -0.58 8.06 -9.72
C ALA A 288 0.61 7.42 -10.45
N SER A 289 1.53 8.22 -10.97
CA SER A 289 2.74 7.71 -11.63
C SER A 289 3.71 6.99 -10.68
N GLY A 290 3.46 7.04 -9.38
CA GLY A 290 4.15 6.20 -8.38
C GLY A 290 4.04 4.71 -8.66
N ILE A 291 3.08 4.27 -9.49
CA ILE A 291 2.99 2.88 -9.93
C ILE A 291 4.23 2.43 -10.71
N LEU A 292 4.82 3.30 -11.53
CA LEU A 292 6.05 2.98 -12.23
C LEU A 292 7.21 2.81 -11.25
N LEU A 293 7.29 3.69 -10.25
CA LEU A 293 8.29 3.60 -9.20
C LEU A 293 8.15 2.29 -8.43
N HIS A 294 6.93 1.93 -8.07
CA HIS A 294 6.64 0.69 -7.35
C HIS A 294 6.96 -0.54 -8.20
N GLU A 295 6.31 -0.67 -9.34
CA GLU A 295 6.35 -1.90 -10.15
C GLU A 295 7.68 -2.09 -10.87
N ALA A 296 8.16 -1.06 -11.54
CA ALA A 296 9.32 -1.17 -12.41
C ALA A 296 10.67 -1.04 -11.68
N ILE A 297 10.67 -0.43 -10.51
CA ILE A 297 11.89 -0.07 -9.77
C ILE A 297 11.89 -0.71 -8.38
N GLY A 298 10.85 -0.50 -7.60
CA GLY A 298 10.79 -0.85 -6.18
C GLY A 298 10.92 -2.33 -5.89
N HIS A 299 10.31 -3.20 -6.68
CA HIS A 299 10.47 -4.65 -6.54
C HIS A 299 11.92 -5.10 -6.72
N GLY A 300 12.68 -4.42 -7.57
CA GLY A 300 14.10 -4.69 -7.74
C GLY A 300 14.96 -4.35 -6.52
N MET A 301 14.43 -3.60 -5.57
CA MET A 301 15.10 -3.23 -4.32
C MET A 301 14.66 -4.08 -3.13
N GLU A 302 13.83 -5.10 -3.34
CA GLU A 302 13.47 -6.07 -2.32
C GLU A 302 14.60 -7.09 -2.13
N ALA A 303 14.98 -7.31 -0.88
CA ALA A 303 16.24 -8.00 -0.56
C ALA A 303 16.28 -9.48 -0.93
N ASP A 304 15.13 -10.17 -1.03
CA ASP A 304 15.06 -11.57 -1.46
C ASP A 304 15.50 -11.75 -2.92
N PHE A 305 15.19 -10.82 -3.79
CA PHE A 305 15.71 -10.82 -5.16
C PHE A 305 17.20 -10.50 -5.20
N ASN A 306 17.64 -9.54 -4.40
CA ASN A 306 19.03 -9.09 -4.39
C ASN A 306 19.98 -10.12 -3.80
N ARG A 307 19.61 -10.78 -2.69
CA ARG A 307 20.43 -11.85 -2.10
C ARG A 307 20.58 -13.08 -3.00
N LYS A 308 19.63 -13.31 -3.88
CA LYS A 308 19.67 -14.40 -4.87
C LYS A 308 20.34 -13.98 -6.19
N GLY A 309 20.76 -12.73 -6.32
CA GLY A 309 21.40 -12.20 -7.52
C GLY A 309 20.49 -12.10 -8.75
N VAL A 310 19.17 -12.05 -8.56
CA VAL A 310 18.19 -12.01 -9.66
C VAL A 310 17.62 -10.61 -9.94
N SER A 311 18.01 -9.62 -9.16
CA SER A 311 17.67 -8.21 -9.42
C SER A 311 18.81 -7.51 -10.14
N ILE A 312 18.44 -6.55 -11.00
CA ILE A 312 19.41 -5.64 -11.64
C ILE A 312 20.13 -4.76 -10.60
N TYR A 313 19.58 -4.60 -9.40
CA TYR A 313 20.19 -3.84 -8.31
C TYR A 313 21.07 -4.68 -7.39
N SER A 314 21.26 -5.97 -7.68
CA SER A 314 22.19 -6.81 -6.93
C SER A 314 23.60 -6.24 -7.03
N ASP A 315 24.31 -6.16 -5.89
CA ASP A 315 25.65 -5.58 -5.77
C ASP A 315 25.78 -4.10 -6.19
N MET A 316 24.66 -3.37 -6.17
CA MET A 316 24.63 -1.95 -6.52
C MET A 316 24.62 -0.99 -5.33
N ILE A 317 24.63 -1.49 -4.10
CA ILE A 317 24.71 -0.63 -2.90
C ILE A 317 25.93 0.28 -2.97
N GLY A 318 25.72 1.58 -2.74
CA GLY A 318 26.74 2.61 -2.81
C GLY A 318 27.02 3.14 -4.22
N LYS A 319 26.37 2.59 -5.25
CA LYS A 319 26.56 3.03 -6.64
C LYS A 319 25.47 4.00 -7.07
N LYS A 320 25.81 4.85 -8.04
CA LYS A 320 24.86 5.76 -8.68
C LYS A 320 23.84 4.98 -9.52
N VAL A 321 22.56 5.20 -9.24
CA VAL A 321 21.43 4.61 -9.97
C VAL A 321 20.50 5.65 -10.57
N ALA A 322 20.66 6.93 -10.22
CA ALA A 322 19.86 8.05 -10.68
C ALA A 322 20.64 9.37 -10.60
N GLU A 323 20.04 10.44 -11.04
CA GLU A 323 20.59 11.79 -10.88
C GLU A 323 20.59 12.24 -9.41
N PRO A 324 21.46 13.19 -9.01
CA PRO A 324 21.67 13.56 -7.59
C PRO A 324 20.43 14.11 -6.87
N PHE A 325 19.41 14.56 -7.57
CA PHE A 325 18.17 15.08 -6.98
C PHE A 325 17.08 14.01 -6.80
N VAL A 326 17.38 12.74 -7.08
CA VAL A 326 16.43 11.62 -6.92
C VAL A 326 16.65 10.94 -5.59
N THR A 327 15.63 10.98 -4.75
CA THR A 327 15.58 10.27 -3.46
C THR A 327 14.29 9.45 -3.39
N VAL A 328 14.43 8.15 -3.14
CA VAL A 328 13.33 7.19 -3.06
C VAL A 328 13.30 6.56 -1.68
N VAL A 329 12.11 6.52 -1.10
CA VAL A 329 11.88 6.07 0.27
C VAL A 329 10.75 5.05 0.31
N ASP A 330 10.85 4.03 1.16
CA ASP A 330 9.72 3.23 1.61
C ASP A 330 9.46 3.52 3.10
N GLN A 331 8.27 3.99 3.43
CA GLN A 331 7.95 4.40 4.80
C GLN A 331 6.58 3.87 5.22
N ALA A 332 6.58 2.84 6.06
CA ALA A 332 5.35 2.27 6.61
C ALA A 332 4.70 3.13 7.71
N THR A 333 5.39 4.14 8.22
CA THR A 333 4.96 4.96 9.36
C THR A 333 4.20 6.24 8.98
N ILE A 334 3.69 6.32 7.77
CA ILE A 334 2.81 7.42 7.36
C ILE A 334 1.39 7.13 7.86
N PRO A 335 0.86 7.94 8.81
CA PRO A 335 -0.43 7.64 9.43
C PRO A 335 -1.57 7.53 8.41
N ARG A 336 -2.47 6.57 8.64
CA ARG A 336 -3.71 6.38 7.87
C ARG A 336 -3.51 5.92 6.42
N GLU A 337 -2.30 5.84 5.92
CA GLU A 337 -2.06 5.36 4.56
C GLU A 337 -2.40 3.88 4.40
N ARG A 338 -2.85 3.51 3.20
CA ARG A 338 -3.20 2.13 2.89
C ARG A 338 -2.04 1.16 3.11
N GLY A 339 -0.81 1.57 2.83
CA GLY A 339 0.39 0.78 3.06
C GLY A 339 0.96 0.88 4.48
N ALA A 340 0.37 1.69 5.37
CA ALA A 340 0.90 1.88 6.72
C ALA A 340 0.83 0.62 7.57
N LEU A 341 1.86 0.42 8.40
CA LEU A 341 1.95 -0.68 9.35
C LEU A 341 2.61 -0.19 10.63
N ASN A 342 2.02 -0.51 11.78
CA ASN A 342 2.67 -0.36 13.07
C ASN A 342 3.82 -1.36 13.22
N TYR A 343 3.56 -2.60 12.84
CA TYR A 343 4.51 -3.71 12.80
C TYR A 343 4.36 -4.46 11.49
N ASP A 344 5.43 -5.00 10.97
CA ASP A 344 5.35 -5.92 9.84
C ASP A 344 4.79 -7.29 10.26
N ASP A 345 4.68 -8.21 9.32
CA ASP A 345 4.09 -9.53 9.57
C ASP A 345 5.08 -10.56 10.14
N GLU A 346 6.27 -10.11 10.51
CA GLU A 346 7.24 -10.85 11.32
C GLU A 346 7.31 -10.33 12.77
N GLY A 347 6.54 -9.31 13.10
CA GLY A 347 6.56 -8.66 14.41
C GLY A 347 7.70 -7.66 14.59
N ASN A 348 8.35 -7.25 13.53
CA ASN A 348 9.33 -6.19 13.56
C ASN A 348 8.64 -4.82 13.49
N GLU A 349 9.16 -3.86 14.23
CA GLU A 349 8.69 -2.48 14.16
C GLU A 349 8.87 -1.95 12.74
N ALA A 350 7.78 -1.43 12.17
CA ALA A 350 7.84 -0.83 10.84
C ALA A 350 8.51 0.55 10.90
N GLY A 351 9.12 0.95 9.80
CA GLY A 351 9.94 2.16 9.80
C GLY A 351 10.02 2.86 8.45
N ARG A 352 11.00 3.71 8.36
CA ARG A 352 11.37 4.46 7.15
C ARG A 352 12.72 3.96 6.64
N THR A 353 12.73 3.50 5.41
CA THR A 353 13.94 3.02 4.72
C THR A 353 14.23 3.90 3.52
N VAL A 354 15.37 4.55 3.50
CA VAL A 354 15.85 5.29 2.33
C VAL A 354 16.49 4.30 1.38
N LEU A 355 15.86 4.08 0.23
CA LEU A 355 16.34 3.16 -0.80
C LEU A 355 17.38 3.83 -1.69
N VAL A 356 17.07 5.02 -2.19
CA VAL A 356 17.97 5.86 -3.00
C VAL A 356 18.05 7.23 -2.35
N GLU A 357 19.25 7.71 -2.11
CA GLU A 357 19.51 9.05 -1.58
C GLU A 357 20.44 9.82 -2.51
N ASP A 358 19.95 10.94 -2.99
CA ASP A 358 20.72 11.80 -3.92
C ASP A 358 21.33 10.99 -5.08
N GLY A 359 20.54 10.08 -5.64
CA GLY A 359 20.91 9.24 -6.77
C GLY A 359 21.72 7.99 -6.45
N ILE A 360 22.08 7.76 -5.20
CA ILE A 360 22.90 6.62 -4.77
C ILE A 360 22.02 5.56 -4.09
N LEU A 361 22.13 4.30 -4.50
CA LEU A 361 21.44 3.19 -3.85
C LEU A 361 22.01 2.96 -2.45
N LYS A 362 21.17 3.08 -1.42
CA LYS A 362 21.57 3.02 -0.01
C LYS A 362 21.18 1.73 0.68
N SER A 363 20.04 1.16 0.34
CA SER A 363 19.49 0.00 1.05
C SER A 363 18.55 -0.81 0.16
N TYR A 364 18.31 -2.03 0.60
CA TYR A 364 17.20 -2.85 0.16
C TYR A 364 16.14 -2.91 1.26
N LEU A 365 14.94 -3.42 0.92
CA LEU A 365 13.92 -3.78 1.89
C LEU A 365 14.17 -5.19 2.40
N HIS A 366 14.35 -5.32 3.71
CA HIS A 366 14.74 -6.55 4.36
C HIS A 366 13.64 -7.15 5.23
N ASP A 367 13.38 -8.44 5.03
CA ASP A 367 12.80 -9.31 6.05
C ASP A 367 13.91 -9.85 6.99
N THR A 368 13.54 -10.68 7.94
CA THR A 368 14.50 -11.24 8.91
C THR A 368 15.57 -12.11 8.24
N ILE A 369 15.17 -12.97 7.29
CA ILE A 369 16.10 -13.85 6.58
C ILE A 369 17.13 -13.06 5.79
N SER A 370 16.65 -12.09 5.00
CA SER A 370 17.54 -11.26 4.18
C SER A 370 18.45 -10.38 5.01
N ALA A 371 17.93 -9.78 6.07
CA ALA A 371 18.73 -8.95 6.98
C ALA A 371 19.89 -9.74 7.60
N LYS A 372 19.61 -10.96 8.06
CA LYS A 372 20.64 -11.85 8.63
C LYS A 372 21.73 -12.15 7.61
N GLN A 373 21.37 -12.42 6.37
CA GLN A 373 22.32 -12.74 5.31
C GLN A 373 23.23 -11.57 4.95
N TYR A 374 22.73 -10.35 5.04
CA TYR A 374 23.51 -9.12 4.83
C TYR A 374 24.18 -8.57 6.10
N ASP A 375 24.05 -9.27 7.23
CA ASP A 375 24.52 -8.81 8.56
C ASP A 375 23.94 -7.43 8.92
N LEU A 376 22.65 -7.27 8.69
CA LEU A 376 21.89 -6.05 8.95
C LEU A 376 20.68 -6.33 9.85
N GLN A 377 20.04 -5.27 10.33
CA GLN A 377 18.75 -5.36 11.00
C GLN A 377 17.62 -5.40 9.97
N PRO A 378 16.51 -6.10 10.25
CA PRO A 378 15.30 -6.03 9.41
C PRO A 378 14.82 -4.59 9.28
N THR A 379 14.26 -4.26 8.11
CA THR A 379 13.70 -2.92 7.87
C THR A 379 12.20 -2.82 8.22
N GLY A 380 11.63 -3.89 8.79
CA GLY A 380 10.20 -3.96 9.06
C GLY A 380 9.36 -4.10 7.77
N SER A 381 9.88 -4.87 6.82
CA SER A 381 9.31 -5.02 5.48
C SER A 381 8.85 -6.45 5.17
N GLY A 382 8.87 -7.35 6.16
CA GLY A 382 8.38 -8.72 6.01
C GLY A 382 6.85 -8.73 5.99
N ARG A 383 6.23 -8.99 4.84
CA ARG A 383 4.77 -8.95 4.69
C ARG A 383 4.24 -10.22 4.07
N ARG A 384 3.01 -10.57 4.43
CA ARG A 384 2.25 -11.71 3.91
C ARG A 384 0.81 -11.33 3.60
N GLU A 385 0.19 -12.02 2.65
CA GLU A 385 -1.23 -11.81 2.35
C GLU A 385 -2.13 -12.27 3.50
N SER A 386 -1.83 -13.41 4.10
CA SER A 386 -2.61 -14.00 5.21
C SER A 386 -1.78 -15.02 5.99
N TYR A 387 -2.38 -15.59 7.02
CA TYR A 387 -1.79 -16.70 7.80
C TYR A 387 -1.41 -17.93 6.96
N LYS A 388 -1.93 -18.05 5.75
CA LYS A 388 -1.64 -19.17 4.84
C LYS A 388 -0.27 -19.09 4.18
N TYR A 389 0.41 -17.95 4.30
CA TYR A 389 1.67 -17.66 3.60
C TYR A 389 2.79 -17.26 4.54
N ALA A 390 4.00 -17.66 4.21
CA ALA A 390 5.20 -17.13 4.85
C ALA A 390 5.47 -15.70 4.38
N PRO A 391 5.99 -14.83 5.25
CA PRO A 391 6.31 -13.46 4.87
C PRO A 391 7.53 -13.39 3.93
N MET A 392 7.60 -12.31 3.19
CA MET A 392 8.73 -11.96 2.32
C MET A 392 8.90 -10.45 2.27
N PRO A 393 10.07 -9.94 1.84
CA PRO A 393 10.25 -8.50 1.68
C PRO A 393 9.24 -7.90 0.71
N ARG A 394 8.52 -6.87 1.14
CA ARG A 394 7.51 -6.17 0.36
C ARG A 394 7.56 -4.67 0.66
N MET A 395 7.19 -3.88 -0.32
CA MET A 395 6.97 -2.45 -0.15
C MET A 395 5.74 -2.17 0.73
N SER A 396 5.73 -0.99 1.34
CA SER A 396 4.60 -0.43 2.11
C SER A 396 4.09 0.86 1.47
N CYS A 397 4.64 2.01 1.85
CA CYS A 397 4.40 3.30 1.19
C CYS A 397 5.69 3.72 0.49
N THR A 398 5.76 3.50 -0.80
CA THR A 398 6.95 3.80 -1.61
C THR A 398 6.75 5.09 -2.38
N PHE A 399 7.65 6.04 -2.24
CA PHE A 399 7.54 7.33 -2.89
C PHE A 399 8.90 7.95 -3.22
N MET A 400 8.89 8.86 -4.20
CA MET A 400 10.00 9.75 -4.47
C MET A 400 9.75 11.10 -3.79
N GLU A 401 10.77 11.65 -3.17
CA GLU A 401 10.71 12.96 -2.52
C GLU A 401 10.76 14.11 -3.54
N ASP A 402 10.38 15.31 -3.07
CA ASP A 402 10.46 16.54 -3.86
C ASP A 402 11.87 16.79 -4.40
N GLY A 403 11.92 17.28 -5.62
CA GLY A 403 13.12 17.75 -6.26
C GLY A 403 13.19 19.28 -6.39
N PRO A 404 14.19 19.80 -7.10
CA PRO A 404 14.46 21.24 -7.17
C PRO A 404 13.63 21.99 -8.23
N HIS A 405 12.86 21.31 -9.06
CA HIS A 405 12.12 21.92 -10.17
C HIS A 405 10.66 22.18 -9.80
N THR A 406 9.95 22.92 -10.66
CA THR A 406 8.50 23.03 -10.63
C THR A 406 7.89 22.26 -11.80
N LYS A 407 6.61 21.89 -11.68
CA LYS A 407 5.86 21.26 -12.77
C LYS A 407 5.88 22.12 -14.03
N GLU A 408 5.72 23.42 -13.87
CA GLU A 408 5.72 24.40 -14.95
C GLU A 408 7.07 24.41 -15.68
N GLU A 409 8.18 24.44 -14.95
CA GLU A 409 9.53 24.36 -15.54
C GLU A 409 9.72 23.07 -16.35
N ILE A 410 9.19 21.95 -15.85
CA ILE A 410 9.26 20.67 -16.55
C ILE A 410 8.50 20.72 -17.86
N ILE A 411 7.26 21.22 -17.86
CA ILE A 411 6.43 21.33 -19.06
C ILE A 411 7.09 22.27 -20.08
N GLU A 412 7.58 23.42 -19.63
CA GLU A 412 8.24 24.41 -20.50
C GLU A 412 9.51 23.85 -21.15
N SER A 413 10.19 22.90 -20.53
CA SER A 413 11.41 22.28 -21.04
C SER A 413 11.20 21.30 -22.20
N VAL A 414 9.96 20.85 -22.42
CA VAL A 414 9.63 19.81 -23.41
C VAL A 414 9.15 20.46 -24.71
N ASP A 415 9.89 20.25 -25.78
CA ASP A 415 9.51 20.71 -27.12
C ASP A 415 8.40 19.82 -27.70
N ARG A 416 8.54 18.51 -27.59
CA ARG A 416 7.54 17.53 -28.02
C ARG A 416 7.58 16.30 -27.13
N GLY A 417 6.45 15.99 -26.51
CA GLY A 417 6.32 14.83 -25.62
C GLY A 417 4.89 14.68 -25.11
N ILE A 418 4.74 13.88 -24.07
CA ILE A 418 3.45 13.63 -23.44
C ILE A 418 3.54 13.74 -21.92
N ILE A 419 2.39 14.00 -21.31
CA ILE A 419 2.17 13.83 -19.87
C ILE A 419 1.30 12.60 -19.67
N CYS A 420 1.73 11.68 -18.80
CA CYS A 420 0.94 10.55 -18.34
C CYS A 420 0.35 10.87 -16.98
N GLU A 421 -0.98 10.86 -16.83
CA GLU A 421 -1.67 11.24 -15.59
C GLU A 421 -2.24 10.06 -14.83
N THR A 422 -2.97 9.17 -15.50
CA THR A 422 -3.60 7.99 -14.89
C THR A 422 -3.36 6.75 -15.71
N TYR A 423 -3.46 5.62 -15.05
CA TYR A 423 -3.14 4.31 -15.62
C TYR A 423 -4.26 3.31 -15.34
N THR A 424 -4.47 2.36 -16.24
CA THR A 424 -5.45 1.28 -16.03
C THR A 424 -4.81 0.00 -15.56
N ASN A 425 -3.78 -0.44 -16.23
CA ASN A 425 -3.06 -1.68 -15.92
C ASN A 425 -1.64 -1.60 -16.49
N GLY A 426 -0.87 -2.62 -16.22
CA GLY A 426 0.46 -2.75 -16.76
C GLY A 426 1.00 -4.15 -16.54
N GLN A 427 2.10 -4.44 -17.19
CA GLN A 427 2.87 -5.65 -17.01
C GLN A 427 4.29 -5.26 -16.67
N VAL A 428 4.88 -5.95 -15.70
CA VAL A 428 6.26 -5.75 -15.31
C VAL A 428 6.95 -7.09 -15.11
N GLN A 429 8.19 -7.19 -15.57
CA GLN A 429 9.07 -8.29 -15.22
C GLN A 429 9.78 -7.92 -13.92
N ILE A 430 9.28 -8.44 -12.83
CA ILE A 430 9.81 -8.17 -11.49
C ILE A 430 11.29 -8.60 -11.42
N GLY A 431 12.14 -7.74 -10.85
CA GLY A 431 13.58 -7.95 -10.74
C GLY A 431 14.37 -7.33 -11.88
N ALA A 432 14.01 -7.58 -13.14
CA ALA A 432 14.62 -6.95 -14.32
C ALA A 432 14.07 -5.55 -14.59
N GLY A 433 12.79 -5.33 -14.30
CA GLY A 433 12.14 -4.04 -14.42
C GLY A 433 11.59 -3.67 -15.80
N ASP A 434 11.59 -4.60 -16.76
CA ASP A 434 10.95 -4.37 -18.05
C ASP A 434 9.46 -4.20 -17.88
N TYR A 435 8.87 -3.17 -18.48
CA TYR A 435 7.47 -2.83 -18.28
C TYR A 435 6.77 -2.39 -19.55
N THR A 436 5.45 -2.60 -19.53
CA THR A 436 4.47 -1.94 -20.39
C THR A 436 3.33 -1.45 -19.51
N PHE A 437 3.04 -0.14 -19.52
CA PHE A 437 1.91 0.46 -18.81
C PHE A 437 0.94 1.11 -19.78
N TYR A 438 -0.36 0.91 -19.52
CA TYR A 438 -1.44 1.53 -20.28
C TYR A 438 -1.86 2.82 -19.58
N VAL A 439 -1.75 3.92 -20.31
CA VAL A 439 -2.11 5.26 -19.86
C VAL A 439 -3.57 5.53 -20.20
N LYS A 440 -4.39 5.79 -19.20
CA LYS A 440 -5.81 6.09 -19.40
C LYS A 440 -6.01 7.56 -19.75
N ASN A 441 -5.39 8.45 -18.99
CA ASN A 441 -5.46 9.91 -19.20
C ASN A 441 -4.07 10.49 -19.33
N GLY A 442 -3.92 11.42 -20.24
CA GLY A 442 -2.69 12.15 -20.45
C GLY A 442 -2.88 13.32 -21.39
N TRP A 443 -1.79 14.00 -21.67
CA TRP A 443 -1.77 15.23 -22.46
C TRP A 443 -0.60 15.25 -23.42
N LEU A 444 -0.82 15.85 -24.59
CA LEU A 444 0.26 16.18 -25.53
C LEU A 444 0.92 17.48 -25.09
N VAL A 445 2.24 17.52 -25.16
CA VAL A 445 3.05 18.73 -24.92
C VAL A 445 3.77 19.10 -26.19
N GLU A 446 3.58 20.34 -26.65
CA GLU A 446 4.19 20.89 -27.84
C GLU A 446 4.73 22.30 -27.54
N ASN A 447 5.99 22.54 -27.87
CA ASN A 447 6.65 23.83 -27.64
C ASN A 447 6.52 24.36 -26.22
N GLY A 448 6.69 23.47 -25.24
CA GLY A 448 6.61 23.81 -23.82
C GLY A 448 5.21 24.08 -23.29
N LYS A 449 4.17 23.66 -23.99
CA LYS A 449 2.77 23.89 -23.61
C LYS A 449 1.94 22.61 -23.73
N VAL A 450 1.00 22.44 -22.80
CA VAL A 450 -0.03 21.42 -22.89
C VAL A 450 -1.03 21.81 -23.97
N THR A 451 -1.25 20.93 -24.96
CA THR A 451 -2.03 21.29 -26.16
C THR A 451 -3.31 20.47 -26.32
N ALA A 452 -3.29 19.17 -26.08
CA ALA A 452 -4.47 18.34 -26.31
C ALA A 452 -4.48 17.12 -25.36
N PRO A 453 -5.68 16.63 -24.96
CA PRO A 453 -5.78 15.36 -24.28
C PRO A 453 -5.44 14.21 -25.23
N ILE A 454 -4.90 13.14 -24.67
CA ILE A 454 -4.53 11.93 -25.41
C ILE A 454 -5.22 10.68 -24.81
N LYS A 455 -5.37 9.67 -25.64
CA LYS A 455 -5.94 8.35 -25.28
C LYS A 455 -5.24 7.23 -26.06
N ASP A 456 -5.54 5.98 -25.68
CA ASP A 456 -5.03 4.79 -26.35
C ASP A 456 -3.49 4.78 -26.43
N VAL A 457 -2.87 5.00 -25.27
CA VAL A 457 -1.42 5.17 -25.13
C VAL A 457 -0.88 4.06 -24.25
N ASN A 458 0.26 3.52 -24.63
CA ASN A 458 1.10 2.77 -23.73
C ASN A 458 2.51 3.33 -23.66
N ILE A 459 3.17 3.11 -22.55
CA ILE A 459 4.58 3.41 -22.36
C ILE A 459 5.32 2.11 -22.10
N ILE A 460 6.47 1.96 -22.74
CA ILE A 460 7.27 0.75 -22.72
C ILE A 460 8.70 1.14 -22.36
N GLY A 461 9.31 0.38 -21.48
CA GLY A 461 10.69 0.62 -21.10
C GLY A 461 11.19 -0.35 -20.05
N ASN A 462 12.30 0.04 -19.44
CA ASN A 462 12.92 -0.66 -18.33
C ASN A 462 13.02 0.30 -17.14
N GLY A 463 12.60 -0.13 -15.95
CA GLY A 463 12.54 0.72 -14.76
C GLY A 463 13.88 1.33 -14.38
N PRO A 464 14.96 0.55 -14.21
CA PRO A 464 16.29 1.07 -13.93
C PRO A 464 16.82 2.05 -14.97
N GLU A 465 16.56 1.79 -16.24
CA GLU A 465 16.90 2.73 -17.33
C GLU A 465 16.09 4.02 -17.24
N SER A 466 14.79 3.92 -16.98
CA SER A 466 13.91 5.08 -16.81
C SER A 466 14.31 5.91 -15.59
N LEU A 467 14.70 5.26 -14.49
CA LEU A 467 15.18 5.96 -13.30
C LEU A 467 16.42 6.80 -13.58
N LYS A 468 17.36 6.27 -14.34
CA LYS A 468 18.58 7.00 -14.78
C LYS A 468 18.25 8.18 -15.68
N ARG A 469 17.16 8.11 -16.43
CA ARG A 469 16.72 9.13 -17.39
C ARG A 469 15.78 10.17 -16.79
N ILE A 470 15.54 10.14 -15.49
CA ILE A 470 14.84 11.22 -14.79
C ILE A 470 15.79 12.42 -14.71
N THR A 471 15.52 13.45 -15.52
CA THR A 471 16.37 14.63 -15.65
C THR A 471 15.83 15.84 -14.92
N MET A 472 14.55 15.82 -14.54
CA MET A 472 13.92 16.87 -13.74
C MET A 472 12.94 16.23 -12.74
N VAL A 473 12.90 16.77 -11.53
CA VAL A 473 12.00 16.35 -10.46
C VAL A 473 11.36 17.59 -9.83
N ALA A 474 10.04 17.65 -9.84
CA ALA A 474 9.31 18.77 -9.30
C ALA A 474 9.18 18.72 -7.76
N ASN A 475 8.53 19.73 -7.21
CA ASN A 475 8.30 19.93 -5.78
C ASN A 475 6.84 19.67 -5.36
N ASP A 476 6.12 18.88 -6.12
CA ASP A 476 4.71 18.55 -5.94
C ASP A 476 4.48 17.09 -5.58
N ALA A 477 5.43 16.46 -4.87
CA ALA A 477 5.32 15.08 -4.43
C ALA A 477 4.05 14.85 -3.62
N ARG A 478 3.35 13.77 -3.93
CA ARG A 478 2.18 13.31 -3.18
C ARG A 478 2.03 11.81 -3.30
N LEU A 479 1.42 11.20 -2.29
CA LEU A 479 0.92 9.84 -2.37
C LEU A 479 -0.40 9.84 -3.16
N ASP A 480 -0.57 8.83 -3.99
CA ASP A 480 -1.85 8.63 -4.68
C ASP A 480 -2.93 8.18 -3.67
N THR A 481 -4.15 8.64 -3.88
CA THR A 481 -5.30 8.33 -3.02
C THR A 481 -5.94 6.98 -3.32
N GLY A 482 -5.55 6.36 -4.44
CA GLY A 482 -6.12 5.11 -4.92
C GLY A 482 -5.80 3.90 -4.05
N GLY A 483 -6.65 2.89 -4.16
CA GLY A 483 -6.51 1.62 -3.45
C GLY A 483 -5.60 0.64 -4.16
N TRP A 484 -4.30 0.90 -4.16
CA TRP A 484 -3.31 0.06 -4.81
C TRP A 484 -3.06 -1.25 -4.05
N THR A 485 -2.95 -2.33 -4.81
CA THR A 485 -2.64 -3.67 -4.29
C THR A 485 -1.43 -4.22 -5.04
N CYS A 486 -0.43 -4.61 -4.28
CA CYS A 486 0.80 -5.19 -4.81
C CYS A 486 0.71 -6.71 -4.87
N GLY A 487 1.01 -7.29 -6.02
CA GLY A 487 1.11 -8.75 -6.21
C GLY A 487 2.56 -9.21 -6.33
N LYS A 488 2.90 -10.27 -5.62
CA LYS A 488 4.20 -10.94 -5.71
C LYS A 488 4.06 -12.39 -5.25
N ASN A 489 4.56 -13.32 -6.05
CA ASN A 489 4.49 -14.76 -5.75
C ASN A 489 3.07 -15.24 -5.39
N GLY A 490 2.06 -14.73 -6.09
CA GLY A 490 0.66 -15.08 -5.85
C GLY A 490 0.05 -14.48 -4.59
N GLN A 491 0.74 -13.59 -3.90
CA GLN A 491 0.26 -12.91 -2.70
C GLN A 491 -0.01 -11.43 -2.96
N SER A 492 -1.15 -10.95 -2.48
CA SER A 492 -1.58 -9.56 -2.56
C SER A 492 -1.44 -8.85 -1.22
N VAL A 493 -0.85 -7.67 -1.20
CA VAL A 493 -0.80 -6.80 -0.02
C VAL A 493 -1.19 -5.37 -0.37
N PRO A 494 -1.88 -4.64 0.53
CA PRO A 494 -2.19 -3.24 0.31
C PRO A 494 -0.94 -2.37 0.39
N VAL A 495 -0.83 -1.41 -0.51
CA VAL A 495 0.29 -0.48 -0.59
C VAL A 495 -0.18 0.94 -0.86
N SER A 496 0.69 1.90 -0.54
CA SER A 496 0.60 3.28 -1.02
C SER A 496 1.82 3.60 -1.87
N GLN A 497 1.67 4.50 -2.80
CA GLN A 497 2.74 4.91 -3.69
C GLN A 497 2.57 6.35 -4.13
N GLY A 498 3.67 6.98 -4.46
CA GLY A 498 3.64 8.37 -4.87
C GLY A 498 4.94 8.85 -5.50
N ILE A 499 4.85 9.99 -6.15
CA ILE A 499 5.96 10.59 -6.89
C ILE A 499 5.64 12.09 -7.09
N PRO A 500 6.63 12.98 -7.16
CA PRO A 500 6.42 14.30 -7.74
C PRO A 500 6.30 14.20 -9.27
N THR A 501 5.90 15.26 -9.93
CA THR A 501 6.01 15.35 -11.39
C THR A 501 7.48 15.20 -11.77
N VAL A 502 7.78 14.30 -12.70
CA VAL A 502 9.14 14.04 -13.17
C VAL A 502 9.20 14.05 -14.70
N LEU A 503 10.35 14.40 -15.23
CA LEU A 503 10.66 14.26 -16.66
C LEU A 503 11.58 13.06 -16.85
N VAL A 504 11.11 12.09 -17.62
CA VAL A 504 11.95 11.03 -18.19
C VAL A 504 12.36 11.49 -19.58
N SER A 505 13.65 11.69 -19.79
CA SER A 505 14.16 12.33 -21.01
C SER A 505 13.87 11.56 -22.29
N LYS A 506 13.69 10.24 -22.19
CA LYS A 506 13.40 9.37 -23.32
C LYS A 506 12.66 8.12 -22.87
N MET A 507 11.53 7.86 -23.49
CA MET A 507 10.71 6.68 -23.24
C MET A 507 10.01 6.29 -24.55
N THR A 508 9.78 5.00 -24.73
CA THR A 508 9.02 4.51 -25.88
C THR A 508 7.53 4.68 -25.64
N VAL A 509 6.87 5.41 -26.51
CA VAL A 509 5.43 5.63 -26.51
C VAL A 509 4.83 4.90 -27.69
N GLY A 510 3.88 3.99 -27.43
CA GLY A 510 3.14 3.23 -28.42
C GLY A 510 1.65 3.56 -28.34
N GLY A 511 0.96 3.42 -29.48
CA GLY A 511 -0.50 3.29 -29.52
C GLY A 511 -0.89 1.82 -29.43
N GLU A 512 -2.19 1.52 -29.35
CA GLU A 512 -2.65 0.16 -29.58
C GLU A 512 -2.06 -0.37 -30.88
N ASN A 513 -1.44 -1.53 -30.82
CA ASN A 513 -1.04 -2.21 -32.02
C ASN A 513 -2.28 -2.47 -32.87
N VAL A 514 -2.46 -1.68 -33.88
CA VAL A 514 -3.28 -2.03 -35.01
C VAL A 514 -2.48 -3.08 -35.77
N GLY A 515 -2.52 -4.31 -35.26
CA GLY A 515 -2.01 -5.46 -35.99
C GLY A 515 -2.91 -5.81 -37.14
#